data_44c63c3fe3ef2ca2c9cd125ef87b42fe
#
_entry.id   44c63c3fe3ef2ca2c9cd125ef87b42fe
#
_cell.length_a   1.000
_cell.length_b   1.000
_cell.length_c   1.000
_cell.angle_alpha   90.00
_cell.angle_beta   90.00
_cell.angle_gamma   90.00
#
_symmetry.space_group_name_H-M   'P 1'
#
loop_
_entity.id
_entity.type
_entity.pdbx_description
1 polymer ?
#
loop_
_entity_poly.entity_id
_entity_poly.type
_entity_poly.pdbx_seq_one_letter_code
_entity_poly.pdbx_strand_id
1 'polypeptide(L)'
;GNAIEKYMRLDGVNVMTHSRVEKISDNIAFVNGEKIVAEKILICVGRRPNICPKKLYNIGLKFNQNGIYVNEKMQTNIHNVYAIGDVTGMYELAHVASRQGEVAAENIMGTKENNKIDYQSLPVCVFTYPEVAYVGDLKGKTGEFPLAASAKANCLGDTRGQIKVFEKEGKLVGTYIIAPHAGEIIGEAAIAIKMKLSIKDISNTIHAHPTLPESFADAVRDINNQAIHLPSKTLQC
;
A
#
# COMPACT_ATOMS: atom_id res chain seq x y z
N GLY A 1 -3.84 2.44 11.08
CA GLY A 1 -5.20 2.86 11.49
C GLY A 1 -5.15 4.15 12.31
N ASN A 2 -4.57 4.11 13.51
CA ASN A 2 -4.65 5.20 14.51
C ASN A 2 -4.20 6.58 14.00
N ALA A 3 -3.15 6.66 13.20
CA ALA A 3 -2.66 7.94 12.68
C ALA A 3 -3.64 8.57 11.67
N ILE A 4 -4.22 7.78 10.78
CA ILE A 4 -5.23 8.26 9.83
C ILE A 4 -6.51 8.66 10.57
N GLU A 5 -6.97 7.87 11.54
CA GLU A 5 -8.10 8.24 12.38
C GLU A 5 -7.89 9.60 13.06
N LYS A 6 -6.67 9.82 13.62
CA LYS A 6 -6.32 11.12 14.21
C LYS A 6 -6.46 12.27 13.22
N TYR A 7 -5.92 12.12 11.99
CA TYR A 7 -6.01 13.19 10.99
C TYR A 7 -7.43 13.42 10.50
N MET A 8 -8.20 12.36 10.25
CA MET A 8 -9.62 12.48 9.88
C MET A 8 -10.43 13.23 10.94
N ARG A 9 -10.20 12.93 12.22
CA ARG A 9 -10.86 13.66 13.33
C ARG A 9 -10.45 15.13 13.40
N LEU A 10 -9.17 15.45 13.16
CA LEU A 10 -8.70 16.84 13.07
C LEU A 10 -9.34 17.60 11.91
N ASP A 11 -9.64 16.90 10.81
CA ASP A 11 -10.37 17.46 9.66
C ASP A 11 -11.90 17.49 9.86
N GLY A 12 -12.39 17.19 11.07
CA GLY A 12 -13.81 17.27 11.43
C GLY A 12 -14.63 16.02 11.10
N VAL A 13 -14.00 14.93 10.65
CA VAL A 13 -14.70 13.69 10.36
C VAL A 13 -15.00 12.93 11.66
N ASN A 14 -16.28 12.58 11.87
CA ASN A 14 -16.65 11.67 12.96
C ASN A 14 -16.33 10.22 12.58
N VAL A 15 -15.26 9.67 13.14
CA VAL A 15 -14.82 8.29 12.86
C VAL A 15 -15.36 7.35 13.94
N MET A 16 -16.15 6.36 13.55
CA MET A 16 -16.73 5.34 14.42
C MET A 16 -16.08 3.98 14.11
N THR A 17 -14.99 3.66 14.80
CA THR A 17 -14.34 2.34 14.70
C THR A 17 -15.13 1.29 15.49
N HIS A 18 -14.97 0.01 15.15
CA HIS A 18 -15.68 -1.12 15.78
C HIS A 18 -17.21 -0.98 15.74
N SER A 19 -17.71 -0.25 14.73
CA SER A 19 -19.12 0.04 14.57
C SER A 19 -19.68 -0.65 13.34
N ARG A 20 -20.74 -1.41 13.52
CA ARG A 20 -21.40 -2.13 12.44
C ARG A 20 -22.67 -1.39 12.00
N VAL A 21 -22.78 -1.16 10.70
CA VAL A 21 -24.06 -0.69 10.11
C VAL A 21 -24.99 -1.88 10.04
N GLU A 22 -26.12 -1.82 10.74
CA GLU A 22 -27.10 -2.90 10.85
C GLU A 22 -28.16 -2.82 9.75
N LYS A 23 -28.60 -1.59 9.46
CA LYS A 23 -29.64 -1.32 8.48
C LYS A 23 -29.47 0.09 7.91
N ILE A 24 -29.86 0.24 6.65
CA ILE A 24 -30.03 1.54 6.00
C ILE A 24 -31.48 1.62 5.53
N SER A 25 -32.14 2.75 5.80
CA SER A 25 -33.48 3.06 5.33
C SER A 25 -33.53 4.54 4.96
N ASP A 26 -33.76 4.82 3.69
CA ASP A 26 -33.69 6.17 3.12
C ASP A 26 -32.35 6.86 3.45
N ASN A 27 -32.40 7.97 4.17
CA ASN A 27 -31.25 8.75 4.61
C ASN A 27 -30.82 8.46 6.06
N ILE A 28 -31.21 7.31 6.61
CA ILE A 28 -30.91 6.90 7.99
C ILE A 28 -30.07 5.63 7.98
N ALA A 29 -28.91 5.66 8.62
CA ALA A 29 -28.15 4.47 8.98
C ALA A 29 -28.35 4.12 10.46
N PHE A 30 -28.55 2.84 10.74
CA PHE A 30 -28.61 2.30 12.11
C PHE A 30 -27.25 1.69 12.43
N VAL A 31 -26.61 2.21 13.45
CA VAL A 31 -25.23 1.84 13.83
C VAL A 31 -25.20 1.60 15.34
N ASN A 32 -24.91 0.37 15.76
CA ASN A 32 -24.90 -0.02 17.18
C ASN A 32 -26.18 0.40 17.94
N GLY A 33 -27.33 0.30 17.29
CA GLY A 33 -28.63 0.68 17.87
C GLY A 33 -28.98 2.18 17.80
N GLU A 34 -28.04 3.03 17.37
CA GLU A 34 -28.27 4.47 17.19
C GLU A 34 -28.68 4.82 15.76
N LYS A 35 -29.44 5.91 15.60
CA LYS A 35 -29.83 6.44 14.31
C LYS A 35 -28.88 7.55 13.88
N ILE A 36 -28.26 7.42 12.73
CA ILE A 36 -27.46 8.47 12.10
C ILE A 36 -28.19 8.93 10.85
N VAL A 37 -28.56 10.21 10.83
CA VAL A 37 -29.22 10.83 9.67
C VAL A 37 -28.13 11.52 8.81
N ALA A 38 -28.19 11.29 7.50
CA ALA A 38 -27.27 11.91 6.54
C ALA A 38 -28.01 12.28 5.25
N GLU A 39 -27.64 13.36 4.61
CA GLU A 39 -28.20 13.73 3.31
C GLU A 39 -27.90 12.69 2.22
N LYS A 40 -26.71 12.08 2.31
CA LYS A 40 -26.25 11.02 1.39
C LYS A 40 -25.51 9.94 2.14
N ILE A 41 -25.66 8.71 1.73
CA ILE A 41 -24.97 7.55 2.29
C ILE A 41 -24.16 6.90 1.18
N LEU A 42 -22.84 6.82 1.38
CA LEU A 42 -21.90 6.11 0.51
C LEU A 42 -21.56 4.76 1.14
N ILE A 43 -21.76 3.66 0.38
CA ILE A 43 -21.45 2.30 0.84
C ILE A 43 -20.16 1.84 0.18
N CYS A 44 -19.08 1.72 0.97
CA CYS A 44 -17.75 1.31 0.54
C CYS A 44 -17.22 0.18 1.45
N VAL A 45 -17.95 -0.95 1.47
CA VAL A 45 -17.71 -2.06 2.43
C VAL A 45 -16.95 -3.25 1.81
N GLY A 46 -16.29 -3.05 0.68
CA GLY A 46 -15.50 -4.06 -0.02
C GLY A 46 -16.05 -4.42 -1.40
N ARG A 47 -15.37 -5.35 -2.04
CA ARG A 47 -15.65 -5.80 -3.41
C ARG A 47 -15.79 -7.31 -3.44
N ARG A 48 -16.36 -7.82 -4.51
CA ARG A 48 -16.46 -9.26 -4.80
C ARG A 48 -16.14 -9.51 -6.27
N PRO A 49 -15.45 -10.60 -6.61
CA PRO A 49 -15.25 -11.01 -7.99
C PRO A 49 -16.59 -11.16 -8.71
N ASN A 50 -16.73 -10.52 -9.87
CA ASN A 50 -17.94 -10.65 -10.69
C ASN A 50 -17.81 -11.91 -11.57
N ILE A 51 -18.14 -13.04 -11.01
CA ILE A 51 -18.09 -14.35 -11.66
C ILE A 51 -19.48 -14.99 -11.70
N CYS A 52 -19.73 -15.82 -12.72
CA CYS A 52 -20.93 -16.64 -12.82
C CYS A 52 -20.60 -18.10 -12.45
N PRO A 53 -20.84 -18.55 -11.20
CA PRO A 53 -20.45 -19.88 -10.72
C PRO A 53 -20.91 -21.02 -11.64
N LYS A 54 -22.17 -20.98 -12.09
CA LYS A 54 -22.73 -22.01 -12.97
C LYS A 54 -21.94 -22.18 -14.27
N LYS A 55 -21.53 -21.06 -14.91
CA LYS A 55 -20.75 -21.10 -16.14
C LYS A 55 -19.36 -21.66 -15.89
N LEU A 56 -18.73 -21.31 -14.78
CA LEU A 56 -17.40 -21.78 -14.43
C LEU A 56 -17.38 -23.26 -14.07
N TYR A 57 -18.39 -23.74 -13.34
CA TYR A 57 -18.57 -25.17 -13.08
C TYR A 57 -18.73 -25.99 -14.37
N ASN A 58 -19.49 -25.49 -15.34
CA ASN A 58 -19.73 -26.19 -16.59
C ASN A 58 -18.45 -26.48 -17.41
N ILE A 59 -17.43 -25.65 -17.24
CA ILE A 59 -16.13 -25.84 -17.92
C ILE A 59 -15.05 -26.43 -16.98
N GLY A 60 -15.40 -26.79 -15.74
CA GLY A 60 -14.48 -27.36 -14.77
C GLY A 60 -13.43 -26.40 -14.22
N LEU A 61 -13.68 -25.07 -14.27
CA LEU A 61 -12.77 -24.07 -13.74
C LEU A 61 -12.82 -24.05 -12.21
N LYS A 62 -11.66 -24.04 -11.55
CA LYS A 62 -11.57 -23.94 -10.09
C LYS A 62 -11.64 -22.51 -9.62
N PHE A 63 -12.55 -22.24 -8.69
CA PHE A 63 -12.75 -20.95 -8.06
C PHE A 63 -13.38 -21.11 -6.66
N ASN A 64 -13.38 -20.04 -5.87
CA ASN A 64 -14.15 -19.95 -4.63
C ASN A 64 -14.88 -18.58 -4.55
N GLN A 65 -15.43 -18.24 -3.39
CA GLN A 65 -16.10 -16.96 -3.16
C GLN A 65 -15.15 -15.74 -3.28
N ASN A 66 -13.84 -15.95 -3.18
CA ASN A 66 -12.84 -14.88 -3.26
C ASN A 66 -12.31 -14.67 -4.68
N GLY A 67 -12.45 -15.66 -5.60
CA GLY A 67 -12.00 -15.50 -6.98
C GLY A 67 -11.62 -16.80 -7.67
N ILE A 68 -11.08 -16.66 -8.87
CA ILE A 68 -10.57 -17.75 -9.71
C ILE A 68 -9.16 -18.12 -9.26
N TYR A 69 -8.90 -19.41 -9.02
CA TYR A 69 -7.57 -19.88 -8.67
C TYR A 69 -6.61 -19.81 -9.85
N VAL A 70 -5.45 -19.21 -9.63
CA VAL A 70 -4.35 -19.15 -10.57
C VAL A 70 -3.03 -19.53 -9.90
N ASN A 71 -2.08 -19.98 -10.69
CA ASN A 71 -0.69 -20.16 -10.26
C ASN A 71 0.12 -18.85 -10.41
N GLU A 72 1.41 -18.86 -10.10
CA GLU A 72 2.31 -17.70 -10.22
C GLU A 72 2.47 -17.17 -11.65
N LYS A 73 2.06 -17.94 -12.65
CA LYS A 73 2.05 -17.56 -14.08
C LYS A 73 0.69 -17.06 -14.56
N MET A 74 -0.25 -16.83 -13.64
CA MET A 74 -1.63 -16.43 -13.89
C MET A 74 -2.46 -17.49 -14.64
N GLN A 75 -1.99 -18.74 -14.70
CA GLN A 75 -2.68 -19.85 -15.36
C GLN A 75 -3.66 -20.52 -14.39
N THR A 76 -4.85 -20.82 -14.87
CA THR A 76 -5.87 -21.56 -14.12
C THR A 76 -5.57 -23.08 -14.13
N ASN A 77 -6.49 -23.88 -13.58
CA ASN A 77 -6.42 -25.34 -13.68
C ASN A 77 -6.77 -25.88 -15.08
N ILE A 78 -7.25 -25.04 -15.99
CA ILE A 78 -7.54 -25.42 -17.37
C ILE A 78 -6.38 -24.94 -18.24
N HIS A 79 -5.80 -25.86 -19.00
CA HIS A 79 -4.73 -25.53 -19.96
C HIS A 79 -5.20 -24.45 -20.93
N ASN A 80 -4.34 -23.46 -21.19
CA ASN A 80 -4.61 -22.28 -22.05
C ASN A 80 -5.67 -21.31 -21.53
N VAL A 81 -6.13 -21.44 -20.28
CA VAL A 81 -7.02 -20.47 -19.63
C VAL A 81 -6.28 -19.76 -18.52
N TYR A 82 -6.28 -18.44 -18.59
CA TYR A 82 -5.62 -17.54 -17.63
C TYR A 82 -6.66 -16.62 -16.99
N ALA A 83 -6.40 -16.17 -15.77
CA ALA A 83 -7.20 -15.15 -15.09
C ALA A 83 -6.28 -14.12 -14.44
N ILE A 84 -6.64 -12.85 -14.57
CA ILE A 84 -5.86 -11.71 -14.09
C ILE A 84 -6.76 -10.66 -13.44
N GLY A 85 -6.17 -9.80 -12.60
CA GLY A 85 -6.86 -8.70 -11.95
C GLY A 85 -7.81 -9.15 -10.84
N ASP A 86 -8.79 -8.31 -10.55
CA ASP A 86 -9.70 -8.44 -9.43
C ASP A 86 -10.43 -9.79 -9.37
N VAL A 87 -10.66 -10.41 -10.54
CA VAL A 87 -11.33 -11.72 -10.63
C VAL A 87 -10.55 -12.85 -9.96
N THR A 88 -9.24 -12.67 -9.74
CA THR A 88 -8.40 -13.64 -9.00
C THR A 88 -8.55 -13.55 -7.49
N GLY A 89 -9.08 -12.42 -6.99
CA GLY A 89 -9.24 -12.14 -5.56
C GLY A 89 -7.93 -12.02 -4.77
N MET A 90 -6.78 -11.91 -5.46
CA MET A 90 -5.47 -11.80 -4.80
C MET A 90 -5.18 -10.36 -4.37
N TYR A 91 -5.28 -9.42 -5.29
CA TYR A 91 -5.09 -7.99 -5.07
C TYR A 91 -6.03 -7.21 -5.99
N GLU A 92 -6.86 -6.35 -5.41
CA GLU A 92 -7.81 -5.51 -6.13
C GLU A 92 -7.19 -4.13 -6.44
N LEU A 93 -6.06 -4.16 -7.18
CA LEU A 93 -5.23 -3.01 -7.51
C LEU A 93 -4.94 -2.97 -9.01
N ALA A 94 -5.21 -1.83 -9.64
CA ALA A 94 -5.09 -1.65 -11.09
C ALA A 94 -3.67 -1.96 -11.61
N HIS A 95 -2.63 -1.48 -10.94
CA HIS A 95 -1.24 -1.74 -11.32
C HIS A 95 -0.84 -3.21 -11.15
N VAL A 96 -1.45 -3.93 -10.22
CA VAL A 96 -1.28 -5.40 -10.09
C VAL A 96 -1.95 -6.10 -11.26
N ALA A 97 -3.19 -5.72 -11.60
CA ALA A 97 -3.91 -6.30 -12.74
C ALA A 97 -3.12 -6.11 -14.05
N SER A 98 -2.53 -4.92 -14.26
CA SER A 98 -1.66 -4.65 -15.42
C SER A 98 -0.45 -5.58 -15.44
N ARG A 99 0.27 -5.72 -14.33
CA ARG A 99 1.43 -6.61 -14.26
C ARG A 99 1.06 -8.08 -14.41
N GLN A 100 -0.08 -8.50 -13.86
CA GLN A 100 -0.62 -9.86 -14.08
C GLN A 100 -0.91 -10.12 -15.56
N GLY A 101 -1.46 -9.12 -16.27
CA GLY A 101 -1.70 -9.19 -17.72
C GLY A 101 -0.42 -9.39 -18.53
N GLU A 102 0.63 -8.63 -18.22
CA GLU A 102 1.95 -8.80 -18.85
C GLU A 102 2.51 -10.21 -18.61
N VAL A 103 2.49 -10.67 -17.34
CA VAL A 103 2.97 -12.03 -16.99
C VAL A 103 2.17 -13.11 -17.71
N ALA A 104 0.85 -12.99 -17.79
CA ALA A 104 0.00 -13.93 -18.52
C ALA A 104 0.35 -13.94 -20.02
N ALA A 105 0.46 -12.76 -20.66
CA ALA A 105 0.80 -12.63 -22.08
C ALA A 105 2.18 -13.23 -22.39
N GLU A 106 3.20 -12.93 -21.60
CA GLU A 106 4.55 -13.48 -21.77
C GLU A 106 4.58 -15.01 -21.62
N ASN A 107 3.79 -15.57 -20.70
CA ASN A 107 3.67 -17.04 -20.55
C ASN A 107 2.89 -17.67 -21.71
N ILE A 108 1.85 -17.03 -22.24
CA ILE A 108 1.09 -17.49 -23.41
C ILE A 108 2.00 -17.54 -24.65
N MET A 109 2.80 -16.49 -24.85
CA MET A 109 3.69 -16.35 -26.01
C MET A 109 4.98 -17.16 -25.88
N GLY A 110 5.30 -17.70 -24.70
CA GLY A 110 6.54 -18.40 -24.47
C GLY A 110 7.80 -17.51 -24.60
N THR A 111 7.66 -16.21 -24.47
CA THR A 111 8.75 -15.23 -24.69
C THR A 111 9.75 -15.18 -23.56
N LYS A 112 9.36 -15.60 -22.36
CA LYS A 112 10.23 -15.73 -21.18
C LYS A 112 9.93 -17.03 -20.45
N GLU A 113 10.96 -17.85 -20.23
CA GLU A 113 10.82 -19.03 -19.38
C GLU A 113 10.51 -18.62 -17.94
N ASN A 114 9.47 -19.25 -17.37
CA ASN A 114 9.08 -19.09 -15.95
C ASN A 114 8.85 -17.66 -15.49
N ASN A 115 8.29 -16.79 -16.33
CA ASN A 115 7.93 -15.45 -15.87
C ASN A 115 6.84 -15.53 -14.80
N LYS A 116 7.18 -15.07 -13.60
CA LYS A 116 6.34 -15.09 -12.41
C LYS A 116 6.19 -13.68 -11.87
N ILE A 117 5.06 -13.46 -11.20
CA ILE A 117 4.85 -12.19 -10.53
C ILE A 117 5.54 -12.18 -9.16
N ASP A 118 6.21 -11.08 -8.85
CA ASP A 118 6.81 -10.83 -7.54
C ASP A 118 5.98 -9.79 -6.79
N TYR A 119 5.35 -10.23 -5.72
CA TYR A 119 4.53 -9.37 -4.86
C TYR A 119 5.31 -8.75 -3.68
N GLN A 120 6.59 -9.10 -3.46
CA GLN A 120 7.35 -8.58 -2.33
C GLN A 120 7.61 -7.08 -2.44
N SER A 121 7.74 -6.59 -3.66
CA SER A 121 7.96 -5.17 -3.95
C SER A 121 6.69 -4.45 -4.44
N LEU A 122 5.52 -5.01 -4.15
CA LEU A 122 4.23 -4.43 -4.52
C LEU A 122 3.90 -3.21 -3.65
N PRO A 123 3.84 -1.98 -4.19
CA PRO A 123 3.38 -0.83 -3.44
C PRO A 123 1.86 -0.83 -3.35
N VAL A 124 1.34 -0.47 -2.19
CA VAL A 124 -0.09 -0.26 -1.94
C VAL A 124 -0.30 1.18 -1.51
N CYS A 125 -1.26 1.86 -2.13
CA CYS A 125 -1.60 3.23 -1.83
C CYS A 125 -3.08 3.36 -1.45
N VAL A 126 -3.35 4.15 -0.42
CA VAL A 126 -4.68 4.56 0.01
C VAL A 126 -4.73 6.08 -0.08
N PHE A 127 -5.59 6.60 -0.95
CA PHE A 127 -5.68 8.02 -1.28
C PHE A 127 -6.59 8.78 -0.30
N THR A 128 -6.27 8.64 0.98
CA THR A 128 -6.79 9.51 2.06
C THR A 128 -6.05 10.85 2.06
N TYR A 129 -6.36 11.72 3.02
CA TYR A 129 -5.60 12.95 3.24
C TYR A 129 -5.19 13.05 4.72
N PRO A 130 -3.89 12.95 5.01
CA PRO A 130 -2.78 12.61 4.11
C PRO A 130 -2.90 11.19 3.53
N GLU A 131 -2.22 10.94 2.40
CA GLU A 131 -2.17 9.62 1.77
C GLU A 131 -1.43 8.60 2.64
N VAL A 132 -1.78 7.33 2.46
CA VAL A 132 -1.03 6.21 3.05
C VAL A 132 -0.45 5.35 1.95
N ALA A 133 0.84 5.03 2.04
CA ALA A 133 1.46 4.07 1.15
C ALA A 133 2.36 3.10 1.93
N TYR A 134 2.46 1.87 1.43
CA TYR A 134 3.38 0.90 2.01
C TYR A 134 3.85 -0.11 0.97
N VAL A 135 5.01 -0.71 1.23
CA VAL A 135 5.59 -1.76 0.40
C VAL A 135 6.47 -2.67 1.26
N GLY A 136 6.51 -3.95 0.94
CA GLY A 136 7.41 -4.93 1.55
C GLY A 136 6.98 -5.43 2.93
N ASP A 137 7.96 -5.94 3.69
CA ASP A 137 7.76 -6.50 5.04
C ASP A 137 7.91 -5.40 6.09
N LEU A 138 6.83 -5.10 6.78
CA LEU A 138 6.78 -4.06 7.83
C LEU A 138 7.29 -4.57 9.19
N LYS A 139 8.32 -5.42 9.18
CA LYS A 139 8.97 -5.97 10.39
C LYS A 139 10.49 -5.87 10.26
N GLY A 140 11.16 -5.48 11.33
CA GLY A 140 12.64 -5.35 11.36
C GLY A 140 13.10 -4.22 12.26
N LYS A 141 14.39 -3.87 12.17
CA LYS A 141 14.94 -2.65 12.77
C LYS A 141 14.37 -1.45 12.03
N THR A 142 13.98 -0.40 12.73
CA THR A 142 13.25 0.72 12.15
C THR A 142 14.05 2.02 12.15
N GLY A 143 13.80 2.84 11.13
CA GLY A 143 14.10 4.26 11.12
C GLY A 143 12.83 5.05 10.81
N GLU A 144 12.72 6.26 11.35
CA GLU A 144 11.52 7.07 11.26
C GLU A 144 11.88 8.53 10.95
N PHE A 145 11.07 9.18 10.14
CA PHE A 145 11.21 10.60 9.85
C PHE A 145 9.83 11.28 9.87
N PRO A 146 9.58 12.19 10.81
CA PRO A 146 8.35 12.98 10.86
C PRO A 146 8.35 14.04 9.75
N LEU A 147 7.26 14.20 9.01
CA LEU A 147 7.16 15.20 7.93
C LEU A 147 7.34 16.66 8.44
N ALA A 148 7.07 16.90 9.71
CA ALA A 148 7.33 18.22 10.31
C ALA A 148 8.81 18.65 10.24
N ALA A 149 9.74 17.70 10.11
CA ALA A 149 11.17 17.99 9.92
C ALA A 149 11.56 18.17 8.44
N SER A 150 10.65 17.92 7.49
CA SER A 150 10.91 18.05 6.06
C SER A 150 10.82 19.51 5.60
N ALA A 151 11.90 20.03 5.00
CA ALA A 151 11.91 21.36 4.38
C ALA A 151 10.79 21.51 3.33
N LYS A 152 10.62 20.48 2.46
CA LYS A 152 9.59 20.51 1.42
C LYS A 152 8.18 20.48 2.00
N ALA A 153 7.90 19.68 3.02
CA ALA A 153 6.60 19.64 3.67
C ALA A 153 6.25 20.99 4.31
N ASN A 154 7.23 21.65 4.94
CA ASN A 154 7.06 22.99 5.48
C ASN A 154 6.77 24.03 4.38
N CYS A 155 7.48 23.98 3.23
CA CYS A 155 7.18 24.84 2.09
C CYS A 155 5.78 24.64 1.50
N LEU A 156 5.25 23.40 1.55
CA LEU A 156 3.90 23.08 1.09
C LEU A 156 2.82 23.47 2.12
N GLY A 157 3.20 23.77 3.35
CA GLY A 157 2.25 24.03 4.45
C GLY A 157 1.51 22.77 4.92
N ASP A 158 1.99 21.59 4.55
CA ASP A 158 1.42 20.30 4.99
C ASP A 158 2.49 19.37 5.55
N THR A 159 2.61 19.39 6.87
CA THR A 159 3.61 18.66 7.65
C THR A 159 3.07 17.40 8.31
N ARG A 160 1.84 17.01 7.94
CA ARG A 160 1.17 15.84 8.54
C ARG A 160 1.81 14.55 8.07
N GLY A 161 2.12 13.68 9.02
CA GLY A 161 2.57 12.33 8.76
C GLY A 161 4.01 12.04 9.09
N GLN A 162 4.45 10.89 8.59
CA GLN A 162 5.79 10.35 8.83
C GLN A 162 6.14 9.29 7.80
N ILE A 163 7.40 9.05 7.64
CA ILE A 163 7.96 7.91 6.91
C ILE A 163 8.60 6.97 7.92
N LYS A 164 8.27 5.68 7.82
CA LYS A 164 8.88 4.61 8.60
C LYS A 164 9.43 3.55 7.67
N VAL A 165 10.67 3.17 7.89
CA VAL A 165 11.37 2.16 7.10
C VAL A 165 11.76 0.98 7.97
N PHE A 166 11.92 -0.18 7.34
CA PHE A 166 12.22 -1.45 8.01
C PHE A 166 13.45 -2.09 7.37
N GLU A 167 14.38 -2.50 8.20
CA GLU A 167 15.66 -3.09 7.80
C GLU A 167 15.80 -4.49 8.35
N LYS A 168 16.34 -5.40 7.53
CA LYS A 168 16.85 -6.71 7.93
C LYS A 168 18.17 -6.99 7.21
N GLU A 169 19.15 -7.47 7.95
CA GLU A 169 20.45 -7.87 7.41
C GLU A 169 21.13 -6.79 6.54
N GLY A 170 21.01 -5.53 6.95
CA GLY A 170 21.59 -4.38 6.25
C GLY A 170 20.81 -3.94 5.00
N LYS A 171 19.64 -4.53 4.69
CA LYS A 171 18.83 -4.23 3.51
C LYS A 171 17.49 -3.62 3.88
N LEU A 172 16.99 -2.74 3.01
CA LEU A 172 15.62 -2.27 3.11
C LEU A 172 14.66 -3.42 2.75
N VAL A 173 13.74 -3.73 3.67
CA VAL A 173 12.74 -4.79 3.47
C VAL A 173 11.32 -4.28 3.48
N GLY A 174 11.07 -3.09 3.99
CA GLY A 174 9.74 -2.48 4.02
C GLY A 174 9.76 -0.99 4.23
N THR A 175 8.71 -0.33 3.79
CA THR A 175 8.48 1.11 4.01
C THR A 175 7.00 1.35 4.20
N TYR A 176 6.67 2.22 5.14
CA TYR A 176 5.34 2.71 5.40
C TYR A 176 5.37 4.24 5.47
N ILE A 177 4.48 4.88 4.75
CA ILE A 177 4.41 6.33 4.61
C ILE A 177 3.00 6.80 4.93
N ILE A 178 2.89 7.82 5.77
CA ILE A 178 1.73 8.70 5.84
C ILE A 178 2.24 10.08 5.49
N ALA A 179 1.84 10.62 4.36
CA ALA A 179 2.32 11.92 3.89
C ALA A 179 1.44 12.44 2.75
N PRO A 180 1.46 13.76 2.47
CA PRO A 180 1.09 14.25 1.15
C PRO A 180 1.95 13.56 0.09
N HIS A 181 1.34 13.13 -1.02
CA HIS A 181 2.04 12.46 -2.13
C HIS A 181 2.78 11.16 -1.73
N ALA A 182 2.29 10.42 -0.73
CA ALA A 182 2.88 9.15 -0.32
C ALA A 182 2.93 8.13 -1.48
N GLY A 183 1.92 8.16 -2.36
CA GLY A 183 1.85 7.32 -3.57
C GLY A 183 2.99 7.56 -4.56
N GLU A 184 3.56 8.76 -4.58
CA GLU A 184 4.71 9.09 -5.45
C GLU A 184 6.04 8.69 -4.79
N ILE A 185 6.17 8.92 -3.49
CA ILE A 185 7.40 8.62 -2.73
C ILE A 185 7.64 7.10 -2.65
N ILE A 186 6.58 6.29 -2.51
CA ILE A 186 6.68 4.84 -2.30
C ILE A 186 7.35 4.10 -3.46
N GLY A 187 7.36 4.69 -4.66
CA GLY A 187 7.98 4.11 -5.85
C GLY A 187 9.48 3.87 -5.68
N GLU A 188 10.20 4.79 -5.03
CA GLU A 188 11.63 4.63 -4.71
C GLU A 188 11.86 3.45 -3.77
N ALA A 189 11.07 3.34 -2.72
CA ALA A 189 11.16 2.22 -1.79
C ALA A 189 10.84 0.87 -2.47
N ALA A 190 9.87 0.84 -3.39
CA ALA A 190 9.54 -0.36 -4.15
C ALA A 190 10.71 -0.84 -5.03
N ILE A 191 11.40 0.09 -5.71
CA ILE A 191 12.61 -0.21 -6.49
C ILE A 191 13.74 -0.70 -5.57
N ALA A 192 13.96 -0.02 -4.44
CA ALA A 192 15.00 -0.39 -3.48
C ALA A 192 14.81 -1.81 -2.93
N ILE A 193 13.58 -2.17 -2.58
CA ILE A 193 13.23 -3.52 -2.10
C ILE A 193 13.40 -4.54 -3.22
N LYS A 194 12.89 -4.25 -4.42
CA LYS A 194 13.01 -5.14 -5.60
C LYS A 194 14.45 -5.47 -5.92
N MET A 195 15.32 -4.47 -5.86
CA MET A 195 16.76 -4.58 -6.14
C MET A 195 17.56 -5.03 -4.91
N LYS A 196 16.92 -5.24 -3.75
CA LYS A 196 17.55 -5.63 -2.48
C LYS A 196 18.68 -4.68 -2.08
N LEU A 197 18.48 -3.39 -2.28
CA LEU A 197 19.47 -2.37 -1.94
C LEU A 197 19.76 -2.35 -0.44
N SER A 198 21.03 -2.11 -0.11
CA SER A 198 21.41 -1.92 1.27
C SER A 198 21.00 -0.54 1.79
N ILE A 199 20.86 -0.42 3.11
CA ILE A 199 20.64 0.86 3.79
C ILE A 199 21.74 1.86 3.41
N LYS A 200 22.98 1.38 3.23
CA LYS A 200 24.13 2.21 2.83
C LYS A 200 23.98 2.76 1.41
N ASP A 201 23.50 1.96 0.46
CA ASP A 201 23.29 2.41 -0.92
C ASP A 201 22.27 3.54 -0.96
N ILE A 202 21.14 3.40 -0.26
CA ILE A 202 20.11 4.44 -0.19
C ILE A 202 20.62 5.69 0.53
N SER A 203 21.30 5.53 1.69
CA SER A 203 21.83 6.65 2.47
C SER A 203 22.88 7.46 1.71
N ASN A 204 23.65 6.83 0.82
CA ASN A 204 24.67 7.48 0.00
C ASN A 204 24.12 8.06 -1.32
N THR A 205 22.88 7.76 -1.67
CA THR A 205 22.23 8.35 -2.85
C THR A 205 21.92 9.82 -2.58
N ILE A 206 22.28 10.68 -3.54
CA ILE A 206 22.00 12.12 -3.45
C ILE A 206 20.54 12.35 -3.83
N HIS A 207 19.79 12.97 -2.95
CA HIS A 207 18.40 13.39 -3.20
C HIS A 207 18.38 14.90 -3.46
N ALA A 208 17.50 15.31 -4.37
CA ALA A 208 17.35 16.73 -4.71
C ALA A 208 16.69 17.51 -3.56
N HIS A 209 17.17 18.72 -3.28
CA HIS A 209 16.64 19.61 -2.25
C HIS A 209 15.90 20.82 -2.85
N PRO A 210 14.72 21.27 -2.31
CA PRO A 210 13.90 20.58 -1.30
C PRO A 210 12.88 19.65 -1.96
N THR A 211 12.85 18.40 -1.54
CA THR A 211 11.88 17.39 -2.03
C THR A 211 11.32 16.53 -0.91
N LEU A 212 10.19 15.84 -1.14
CA LEU A 212 9.65 14.88 -0.20
C LEU A 212 10.48 13.58 -0.14
N PRO A 213 11.07 13.05 -1.24
CA PRO A 213 11.98 11.90 -1.18
C PRO A 213 13.16 12.03 -0.23
N GLU A 214 13.67 13.25 0.07
CA GLU A 214 14.69 13.44 1.11
C GLU A 214 14.25 12.89 2.46
N SER A 215 12.95 12.97 2.76
CA SER A 215 12.37 12.44 4.00
C SER A 215 12.46 10.92 4.08
N PHE A 216 12.39 10.22 2.94
CA PHE A 216 12.64 8.78 2.86
C PHE A 216 14.12 8.45 3.11
N ALA A 217 15.04 9.18 2.49
CA ALA A 217 16.46 9.00 2.72
C ALA A 217 16.86 9.24 4.19
N ASP A 218 16.28 10.25 4.83
CA ASP A 218 16.53 10.53 6.24
C ASP A 218 15.90 9.48 7.18
N ALA A 219 14.73 8.94 6.85
CA ALA A 219 14.20 7.79 7.57
C ALA A 219 15.12 6.57 7.47
N VAL A 220 15.76 6.34 6.32
CA VAL A 220 16.73 5.26 6.14
C VAL A 220 18.01 5.54 6.96
N ARG A 221 18.52 6.77 6.98
CA ARG A 221 19.66 7.17 7.83
C ARG A 221 19.36 7.05 9.31
N ASP A 222 18.11 7.30 9.73
CA ASP A 222 17.68 7.20 11.13
C ASP A 222 17.80 5.78 11.71
N ILE A 223 17.79 4.73 10.89
CA ILE A 223 18.08 3.35 11.32
C ILE A 223 19.40 3.28 12.12
N ASN A 224 20.39 4.08 11.72
CA ASN A 224 21.71 4.15 12.35
C ASN A 224 21.93 5.46 13.15
N ASN A 225 20.86 6.21 13.47
CA ASN A 225 20.91 7.53 14.13
C ASN A 225 21.76 8.55 13.34
N GLN A 226 21.72 8.52 12.02
CA GLN A 226 22.50 9.37 11.11
C GLN A 226 21.59 10.30 10.27
N ALA A 227 20.30 10.43 10.61
CA ALA A 227 19.43 11.39 9.96
C ALA A 227 19.96 12.81 10.11
N ILE A 228 20.02 13.54 8.99
CA ILE A 228 20.65 14.89 8.95
C ILE A 228 19.72 15.94 9.58
N HIS A 229 18.41 15.80 9.32
CA HIS A 229 17.41 16.78 9.72
C HIS A 229 16.66 16.40 11.01
N LEU A 230 17.18 15.42 11.78
CA LEU A 230 16.63 15.07 13.10
C LEU A 230 17.65 15.36 14.20
N PRO A 231 17.19 15.73 15.41
CA PRO A 231 18.07 15.83 16.57
C PRO A 231 18.78 14.50 16.84
N SER A 232 20.05 14.53 17.20
CA SER A 232 20.78 13.33 17.58
C SER A 232 20.14 12.68 18.80
N LYS A 233 19.82 11.39 18.70
CA LYS A 233 19.29 10.58 19.82
C LYS A 233 20.30 10.40 20.96
N THR A 234 21.59 10.67 20.70
CA THR A 234 22.68 10.58 21.68
C THR A 234 22.81 11.82 22.57
N LEU A 235 22.11 12.91 22.28
CA LEU A 235 22.18 14.17 23.04
C LEU A 235 20.98 14.36 24.01
N GLN A 236 20.20 13.33 24.25
CA GLN A 236 19.19 13.37 25.32
C GLN A 236 19.85 12.98 26.65
N CYS A 237 20.55 13.96 27.26
CA CYS A 237 20.96 13.90 28.66
C CYS A 237 19.80 14.29 29.56
#